data_9baec584208317c768b2cfb5b9330b63
#
_entry.id   9baec584208317c768b2cfb5b9330b63
#
_cell.length_a   1.000
_cell.length_b   1.000
_cell.length_c   1.000
_cell.angle_alpha   90.00
_cell.angle_beta   90.00
_cell.angle_gamma   90.00
#
_symmetry.space_group_name_H-M   'P 1'
#
loop_
_entity.id
_entity.type
_entity.pdbx_description
1 polymer ?
#
loop_
_entity_poly.entity_id
_entity_poly.type
_entity_poly.pdbx_seq_one_letter_code
_entity_poly.pdbx_strand_id
1 'polypeptide(L)'
;ITSNWDIANNIELPNQLARQGKIVFIDITADWCLTCKVNKFLVTDTMDVKELFQKHKVTVLRLDWTKPNYEIKRFLSRKGRYGIPFNEIYGPSLPNGKIFPELLNQDTIKEYITLAK
;
A
#
# COMPACT_ATOMS: atom_id res chain seq x y z
N ILE A 1 8.71 7.45 4.15
CA ILE A 1 9.76 6.93 3.28
C ILE A 1 9.18 5.86 2.38
N THR A 2 9.41 6.02 1.07
CA THR A 2 8.94 5.06 0.07
C THR A 2 10.12 4.15 -0.31
N SER A 3 9.88 2.83 -0.33
CA SER A 3 10.89 1.90 -0.82
C SER A 3 10.28 0.90 -1.79
N ASN A 4 11.11 0.44 -2.73
CA ASN A 4 10.74 -0.65 -3.62
C ASN A 4 10.81 -1.94 -2.81
N TRP A 5 9.66 -2.57 -2.68
CA TRP A 5 9.56 -3.79 -1.89
C TRP A 5 10.05 -4.99 -2.72
N ASP A 6 11.08 -5.67 -2.22
CA ASP A 6 11.56 -6.90 -2.84
C ASP A 6 10.70 -8.08 -2.38
N ILE A 7 9.55 -8.22 -3.01
CA ILE A 7 8.54 -9.21 -2.61
C ILE A 7 9.03 -10.65 -2.81
N ALA A 8 9.92 -10.87 -3.79
CA ALA A 8 10.43 -12.20 -4.06
C ALA A 8 11.25 -12.76 -2.88
N ASN A 9 11.96 -11.89 -2.18
CA ASN A 9 12.78 -12.29 -1.05
C ASN A 9 12.04 -12.20 0.29
N ASN A 10 11.05 -11.33 0.42
CA ASN A 10 10.33 -11.21 1.68
C ASN A 10 8.87 -10.78 1.49
N ILE A 11 8.02 -11.77 1.21
CA ILE A 11 6.59 -11.53 1.04
C ILE A 11 5.90 -11.17 2.36
N GLU A 12 6.51 -11.50 3.50
CA GLU A 12 5.96 -11.23 4.83
C GLU A 12 6.42 -9.90 5.42
N LEU A 13 7.15 -9.09 4.66
CA LEU A 13 7.68 -7.82 5.16
C LEU A 13 6.62 -6.91 5.79
N PRO A 14 5.43 -6.70 5.17
CA PRO A 14 4.42 -5.84 5.79
C PRO A 14 3.98 -6.33 7.15
N ASN A 15 3.76 -7.63 7.30
CA ASN A 15 3.34 -8.23 8.58
C ASN A 15 4.43 -8.06 9.64
N GLN A 16 5.68 -8.27 9.26
CA GLN A 16 6.81 -8.14 10.17
C GLN A 16 6.95 -6.70 10.68
N LEU A 17 6.85 -5.73 9.78
CA LEU A 17 6.94 -4.32 10.15
C LEU A 17 5.79 -3.91 11.06
N ALA A 18 4.58 -4.38 10.75
CA ALA A 18 3.40 -4.11 11.58
C ALA A 18 3.57 -4.64 13.00
N ARG A 19 4.11 -5.84 13.14
CA ARG A 19 4.37 -6.45 14.44
C ARG A 19 5.45 -5.70 15.23
N GLN A 20 6.32 -4.97 14.53
CA GLN A 20 7.34 -4.12 15.15
C GLN A 20 6.80 -2.74 15.52
N GLY A 21 5.51 -2.49 15.36
CA GLY A 21 4.87 -1.24 15.70
C GLY A 21 4.81 -0.22 14.57
N LYS A 22 5.15 -0.61 13.36
CA LYS A 22 5.18 0.31 12.22
C LYS A 22 3.85 0.29 11.45
N ILE A 23 3.51 1.44 10.86
CA ILE A 23 2.38 1.55 9.94
C ILE A 23 2.94 1.45 8.53
N VAL A 24 2.35 0.58 7.71
CA VAL A 24 2.87 0.28 6.37
C VAL A 24 1.75 0.47 5.35
N PHE A 25 2.02 1.23 4.31
CA PHE A 25 1.10 1.44 3.19
C PHE A 25 1.65 0.71 1.97
N ILE A 26 0.87 -0.25 1.44
CA ILE A 26 1.23 -1.00 0.24
C ILE A 26 0.64 -0.29 -0.97
N ASP A 27 1.45 -0.10 -2.00
CA ASP A 27 1.02 0.51 -3.26
C ASP A 27 1.51 -0.34 -4.43
N ILE A 28 0.60 -1.07 -5.08
CA ILE A 28 0.91 -1.84 -6.27
C ILE A 28 0.41 -1.06 -7.48
N THR A 29 1.32 -0.70 -8.36
CA THR A 29 1.07 0.18 -9.50
C THR A 29 1.64 -0.42 -10.79
N ALA A 30 1.36 0.21 -11.92
CA ALA A 30 1.93 -0.15 -13.22
C ALA A 30 1.77 1.04 -14.18
N ASP A 31 2.64 1.11 -15.18
CA ASP A 31 2.58 2.15 -16.20
C ASP A 31 1.27 2.13 -17.01
N TRP A 32 0.71 0.92 -17.21
CA TRP A 32 -0.51 0.75 -17.97
C TRP A 32 -1.79 0.98 -17.14
N CYS A 33 -1.68 1.24 -15.86
CA CYS A 33 -2.83 1.38 -14.96
C CYS A 33 -3.27 2.84 -14.84
N LEU A 34 -4.29 3.21 -15.57
CA LEU A 34 -4.80 4.59 -15.55
C LEU A 34 -5.35 4.97 -14.18
N THR A 35 -6.12 4.11 -13.54
CA THR A 35 -6.69 4.37 -12.21
C THR A 35 -5.59 4.53 -11.15
N CYS A 36 -4.49 3.79 -11.27
CA CYS A 36 -3.34 3.97 -10.39
C CYS A 36 -2.76 5.38 -10.51
N LYS A 37 -2.68 5.90 -11.73
CA LYS A 37 -2.18 7.26 -11.98
C LYS A 37 -3.11 8.32 -11.39
N VAL A 38 -4.41 8.12 -11.54
CA VAL A 38 -5.42 9.00 -10.95
C VAL A 38 -5.28 9.04 -9.43
N ASN A 39 -5.14 7.88 -8.79
CA ASN A 39 -4.94 7.79 -7.35
C ASN A 39 -3.68 8.53 -6.89
N LYS A 40 -2.59 8.40 -7.65
CA LYS A 40 -1.35 9.12 -7.33
C LYS A 40 -1.55 10.62 -7.43
N PHE A 41 -2.06 11.07 -8.56
CA PHE A 41 -2.21 12.51 -8.84
C PHE A 41 -3.15 13.19 -7.86
N LEU A 42 -4.28 12.57 -7.56
CA LEU A 42 -5.32 13.20 -6.73
C LEU A 42 -5.15 12.93 -5.23
N VAL A 43 -4.39 11.92 -4.84
CA VAL A 43 -4.33 11.51 -3.43
C VAL A 43 -2.88 11.30 -2.95
N THR A 44 -2.21 10.23 -3.39
CA THR A 44 -0.95 9.83 -2.75
C THR A 44 0.22 10.76 -3.03
N ASP A 45 0.24 11.46 -4.16
CA ASP A 45 1.30 12.43 -4.48
C ASP A 45 0.95 13.85 -4.06
N THR A 46 -0.19 14.07 -3.39
CA THR A 46 -0.52 15.40 -2.87
C THR A 46 0.31 15.70 -1.62
N MET A 47 0.55 17.01 -1.39
CA MET A 47 1.26 17.44 -0.18
C MET A 47 0.54 17.01 1.08
N ASP A 48 -0.78 17.09 1.10
CA ASP A 48 -1.58 16.75 2.27
C ASP A 48 -1.35 15.30 2.69
N VAL A 49 -1.36 14.35 1.74
CA VAL A 49 -1.15 12.93 2.06
C VAL A 49 0.31 12.67 2.40
N LYS A 50 1.26 13.31 1.72
CA LYS A 50 2.67 13.17 2.06
C LYS A 50 2.97 13.62 3.48
N GLU A 51 2.40 14.76 3.88
CA GLU A 51 2.54 15.27 5.25
C GLU A 51 1.89 14.33 6.26
N LEU A 52 0.72 13.79 5.92
CA LEU A 52 0.02 12.83 6.76
C LEU A 52 0.87 11.58 7.00
N PHE A 53 1.47 11.05 5.93
CA PHE A 53 2.36 9.89 6.02
C PHE A 53 3.61 10.19 6.87
N GLN A 54 4.20 11.37 6.70
CA GLN A 54 5.34 11.77 7.52
C GLN A 54 4.97 11.91 8.99
N LYS A 55 3.84 12.53 9.27
CA LYS A 55 3.35 12.74 10.65
C LYS A 55 3.20 11.42 11.39
N HIS A 56 2.66 10.40 10.72
CA HIS A 56 2.42 9.09 11.31
C HIS A 56 3.55 8.10 11.04
N LYS A 57 4.64 8.54 10.44
CA LYS A 57 5.82 7.71 10.12
C LYS A 57 5.44 6.47 9.32
N VAL A 58 4.56 6.64 8.34
CA VAL A 58 4.11 5.54 7.48
C VAL A 58 5.23 5.11 6.55
N THR A 59 5.53 3.83 6.53
CA THR A 59 6.45 3.24 5.55
C THR A 59 5.65 2.87 4.31
N VAL A 60 6.03 3.39 3.15
CA VAL A 60 5.36 3.07 1.89
C VAL A 60 6.17 2.00 1.17
N LEU A 61 5.56 0.85 0.95
CA LEU A 61 6.14 -0.25 0.17
C LEU A 61 5.47 -0.29 -1.18
N ARG A 62 6.24 -0.11 -2.24
CA ARG A 62 5.72 -0.03 -3.60
C ARG A 62 6.16 -1.22 -4.44
N LEU A 63 5.22 -1.73 -5.24
CA LEU A 63 5.47 -2.75 -6.23
C LEU A 63 5.06 -2.22 -7.61
N ASP A 64 5.91 -2.39 -8.59
CA ASP A 64 5.64 -2.01 -9.98
C ASP A 64 5.32 -3.27 -10.79
N TRP A 65 4.07 -3.37 -11.24
CA TRP A 65 3.58 -4.52 -12.01
C TRP A 65 3.44 -4.19 -13.51
N THR A 66 4.32 -3.33 -14.00
CA THR A 66 4.33 -2.96 -15.43
C THR A 66 4.62 -4.18 -16.29
N LYS A 67 5.51 -5.05 -15.83
CA LYS A 67 5.83 -6.32 -16.48
C LYS A 67 5.23 -7.48 -15.69
N PRO A 68 4.96 -8.63 -16.35
CA PRO A 68 4.47 -9.81 -15.64
C PRO A 68 5.37 -10.17 -14.47
N ASN A 69 4.76 -10.46 -13.31
CA ASN A 69 5.50 -10.80 -12.10
C ASN A 69 4.68 -11.81 -11.29
N TYR A 70 5.19 -13.01 -11.18
CA TYR A 70 4.51 -14.10 -10.48
C TYR A 70 4.31 -13.81 -8.99
N GLU A 71 5.29 -13.20 -8.34
CA GLU A 71 5.22 -12.95 -6.90
C GLU A 71 4.14 -11.92 -6.57
N ILE A 72 4.01 -10.89 -7.39
CA ILE A 72 2.94 -9.89 -7.24
C ILE A 72 1.59 -10.55 -7.47
N LYS A 73 1.46 -11.34 -8.52
CA LYS A 73 0.22 -12.07 -8.83
C LYS A 73 -0.18 -12.97 -7.67
N ARG A 74 0.78 -13.69 -7.11
CA ARG A 74 0.56 -14.59 -5.97
C ARG A 74 0.11 -13.83 -4.73
N PHE A 75 0.74 -12.71 -4.44
CA PHE A 75 0.36 -11.85 -3.31
C PHE A 75 -1.09 -11.39 -3.45
N LEU A 76 -1.46 -10.87 -4.62
CA LEU A 76 -2.82 -10.42 -4.90
C LEU A 76 -3.83 -11.56 -4.77
N SER A 77 -3.51 -12.72 -5.33
CA SER A 77 -4.34 -13.91 -5.28
C SER A 77 -4.67 -14.32 -3.85
N ARG A 78 -3.69 -14.27 -2.96
CA ARG A 78 -3.88 -14.57 -1.53
C ARG A 78 -4.85 -13.60 -0.86
N LYS A 79 -4.94 -12.38 -1.38
CA LYS A 79 -5.86 -11.35 -0.89
C LYS A 79 -7.22 -11.41 -1.58
N GLY A 80 -7.43 -12.40 -2.46
CA GLY A 80 -8.67 -12.53 -3.23
C GLY A 80 -8.80 -11.47 -4.32
N ARG A 81 -7.68 -10.94 -4.81
CA ARG A 81 -7.65 -9.89 -5.82
C ARG A 81 -6.91 -10.37 -7.06
N TYR A 82 -7.28 -9.81 -8.21
CA TYR A 82 -6.71 -10.24 -9.50
C TYR A 82 -6.22 -9.09 -10.35
N GLY A 83 -6.28 -7.87 -9.84
CA GLY A 83 -5.89 -6.68 -10.60
C GLY A 83 -5.50 -5.53 -9.71
N ILE A 84 -5.15 -4.42 -10.37
CA ILE A 84 -4.74 -3.17 -9.72
C ILE A 84 -5.64 -2.04 -10.22
N PRO A 85 -5.78 -0.92 -9.49
CA PRO A 85 -4.97 -0.55 -8.33
C PRO A 85 -5.22 -1.44 -7.13
N PHE A 86 -4.18 -1.66 -6.35
CA PHE A 86 -4.27 -2.35 -5.07
C PHE A 86 -3.50 -1.55 -4.03
N ASN A 87 -4.19 -1.14 -2.99
CA ASN A 87 -3.59 -0.44 -1.85
C ASN A 87 -4.08 -1.09 -0.56
N GLU A 88 -3.18 -1.22 0.39
CA GLU A 88 -3.47 -1.89 1.66
C GLU A 88 -2.68 -1.22 2.76
N ILE A 89 -3.22 -1.19 3.97
CA ILE A 89 -2.51 -0.66 5.12
C ILE A 89 -2.34 -1.75 6.18
N TYR A 90 -1.18 -1.73 6.81
CA TYR A 90 -0.84 -2.60 7.93
C TYR A 90 -0.43 -1.74 9.11
N GLY A 91 -0.59 -2.24 10.30
CA GLY A 91 -0.09 -1.60 11.52
C GLY A 91 -0.28 -2.52 12.71
N PRO A 92 0.11 -2.09 13.91
CA PRO A 92 -0.03 -2.91 15.12
C PRO A 92 -1.43 -3.45 15.35
N SER A 93 -2.47 -2.66 15.04
CA SER A 93 -3.86 -3.09 15.20
C SER A 93 -4.42 -3.77 13.96
N LEU A 94 -3.69 -3.74 12.85
CA LEU A 94 -4.05 -4.40 11.59
C LEU A 94 -2.86 -5.20 11.05
N PRO A 95 -2.40 -6.22 11.79
CA PRO A 95 -1.19 -6.95 11.38
C PRO A 95 -1.35 -7.77 10.11
N ASN A 96 -2.59 -8.05 9.70
CA ASN A 96 -2.89 -8.79 8.47
C ASN A 96 -3.39 -7.89 7.34
N GLY A 97 -3.39 -6.59 7.57
CA GLY A 97 -3.73 -5.60 6.57
C GLY A 97 -5.21 -5.31 6.43
N LYS A 98 -5.50 -4.15 5.86
CA LYS A 98 -6.85 -3.73 5.46
C LYS A 98 -6.77 -3.14 4.07
N ILE A 99 -7.52 -3.70 3.14
CA ILE A 99 -7.50 -3.31 1.73
C ILE A 99 -8.34 -2.06 1.53
N PHE A 100 -7.80 -1.09 0.79
CA PHE A 100 -8.53 0.12 0.41
C PHE A 100 -9.47 -0.14 -0.77
N PRO A 101 -10.53 0.66 -0.92
CA PRO A 101 -11.28 0.70 -2.18
C PRO A 101 -10.35 1.06 -3.34
N GLU A 102 -10.73 0.70 -4.57
CA GLU A 102 -9.91 0.99 -5.76
C GLU A 102 -9.62 2.47 -5.93
N LEU A 103 -10.63 3.32 -5.73
CA LEU A 103 -10.43 4.77 -5.77
C LEU A 103 -10.12 5.25 -4.36
N LEU A 104 -8.96 5.87 -4.21
CA LEU A 104 -8.53 6.42 -2.94
C LEU A 104 -9.10 7.81 -2.69
N ASN A 105 -9.24 8.19 -1.42
CA ASN A 105 -9.47 9.57 -1.01
C ASN A 105 -8.76 9.84 0.31
N GLN A 106 -8.56 11.11 0.64
CA GLN A 106 -7.79 11.50 1.82
C GLN A 106 -8.45 11.06 3.13
N ASP A 107 -9.78 11.13 3.20
CA ASP A 107 -10.52 10.79 4.41
C ASP A 107 -10.36 9.31 4.76
N THR A 108 -10.44 8.44 3.75
CA THR A 108 -10.24 7.00 3.95
C THR A 108 -8.82 6.70 4.41
N ILE A 109 -7.83 7.39 3.85
CA ILE A 109 -6.44 7.22 4.28
C ILE A 109 -6.28 7.59 5.75
N LYS A 110 -6.82 8.73 6.17
CA LYS A 110 -6.79 9.14 7.59
C LYS A 110 -7.45 8.12 8.49
N GLU A 111 -8.62 7.67 8.10
CA GLU A 111 -9.40 6.68 8.86
C GLU A 111 -8.59 5.39 9.03
N TYR A 112 -8.02 4.87 7.94
CA TYR A 112 -7.30 3.60 7.98
C TYR A 112 -5.99 3.70 8.77
N ILE A 113 -5.31 4.84 8.71
CA ILE A 113 -4.12 5.07 9.55
C ILE A 113 -4.51 4.98 11.03
N THR A 114 -5.63 5.60 11.39
CA THR A 114 -6.13 5.57 12.78
C THR A 114 -6.46 4.14 13.21
N LEU A 115 -7.09 3.35 12.32
CA LEU A 115 -7.41 1.96 12.60
C LEU A 115 -6.16 1.09 12.74
N ALA A 116 -5.10 1.42 12.03
CA ALA A 116 -3.87 0.63 12.01
C ALA A 116 -2.99 0.83 13.25
N LYS A 117 -3.13 1.96 13.91
CA LYS A 117 -2.38 2.23 15.14
C LYS A 117 -2.70 1.21 16.20
#